data_f2e11676bcae5562df091f2c0ba71aab
#
_entry.id   f2e11676bcae5562df091f2c0ba71aab
#
_cell.length_a   1.000
_cell.length_b   1.000
_cell.length_c   1.000
_cell.angle_alpha   90.00
_cell.angle_beta   90.00
_cell.angle_gamma   90.00
#
_symmetry.space_group_name_H-M   'P 1'
#
loop_
_entity.id
_entity.type
_entity.pdbx_description
1 polymer ?
#
loop_
_entity_poly.entity_id
_entity_poly.type
_entity_poly.pdbx_seq_one_letter_code
_entity_poly.pdbx_strand_id
1 'polypeptide(L)'
;KDHPGFKIDSDKIDRDKKKSVHEEIWVQCSDTNCKDYSNHFQIRKASLRFRVCPECRKELKPVKGKINPNSQNSNVVDPKEDKENKRSGSFGSGFFVTDKGHIITNYHVVNDSNNIKFLYNDEEVDAKLVASDHQLDLALLKSKIKNKSYIKFSNKSPQKAQNILVAGFPFGKVISDDLKVTGGIINSLKGGGNDTTRFQLDATVNPGNSGGPIVDKLSGSLVGVAVTKLNKDFTKAAFGVEGENTNYGIKASQVKDFLEANNLKVSFKKSKFKISDLENSTVFIYNK
;
A
#
# COMPACT_ATOMS: atom_id res chain seq x y z
N LYS A 1 -20.35 55.19 9.02
CA LYS A 1 -19.91 54.31 10.12
C LYS A 1 -18.88 53.38 9.52
N ASP A 2 -17.60 53.75 9.72
CA ASP A 2 -16.41 53.15 9.11
C ASP A 2 -16.06 51.84 9.84
N HIS A 3 -15.88 50.76 9.05
CA HIS A 3 -15.26 49.55 9.54
C HIS A 3 -13.73 49.70 9.46
N PRO A 4 -12.95 49.39 10.51
CA PRO A 4 -11.50 49.45 10.44
C PRO A 4 -10.97 48.35 9.53
N GLY A 5 -10.29 48.76 8.47
CA GLY A 5 -9.62 47.86 7.53
C GLY A 5 -8.51 47.10 8.20
N PHE A 6 -8.53 45.80 8.02
CA PHE A 6 -7.44 44.88 8.39
C PHE A 6 -6.28 45.14 7.42
N LYS A 7 -5.24 45.84 7.85
CA LYS A 7 -3.97 45.95 7.10
C LYS A 7 -3.22 44.62 7.27
N ILE A 8 -3.10 43.87 6.20
CA ILE A 8 -2.21 42.73 6.10
C ILE A 8 -0.80 43.26 5.93
N ASP A 9 0.07 43.00 6.90
CA ASP A 9 1.47 43.37 6.85
C ASP A 9 2.17 42.47 5.84
N SER A 10 2.44 43.01 4.64
CA SER A 10 3.08 42.33 3.53
C SER A 10 4.51 41.86 3.86
N ASP A 11 5.16 42.48 4.85
CA ASP A 11 6.52 42.12 5.25
C ASP A 11 6.61 40.88 6.15
N LYS A 12 5.46 40.42 6.67
CA LYS A 12 5.39 39.17 7.43
C LYS A 12 5.24 37.94 6.54
N ILE A 13 4.68 38.09 5.33
CA ILE A 13 4.46 37.00 4.38
C ILE A 13 5.75 36.56 3.71
N ASP A 14 6.76 37.45 3.62
CA ASP A 14 8.04 37.15 2.96
C ASP A 14 9.08 36.47 3.85
N ARG A 15 8.87 36.44 5.17
CA ARG A 15 9.80 35.75 6.10
C ARG A 15 9.57 34.25 6.20
N ASP A 16 8.38 33.75 5.88
CA ASP A 16 8.04 32.31 5.92
C ASP A 16 8.29 31.58 4.58
N LYS A 17 8.66 32.31 3.52
CA LYS A 17 9.26 31.77 2.31
C LYS A 17 10.77 31.58 2.45
N LYS A 18 11.28 31.13 3.57
CA LYS A 18 12.52 30.39 3.57
C LYS A 18 12.24 29.10 2.78
N LYS A 19 12.52 29.16 1.46
CA LYS A 19 12.70 28.01 0.60
C LYS A 19 13.40 26.95 1.43
N SER A 20 12.75 25.82 1.63
CA SER A 20 13.47 24.60 1.98
C SER A 20 14.41 24.36 0.80
N VAL A 21 15.63 24.84 0.92
CA VAL A 21 16.70 24.57 -0.03
C VAL A 21 16.92 23.06 0.08
N HIS A 22 16.29 22.32 -0.84
CA HIS A 22 16.52 20.89 -0.92
C HIS A 22 17.98 20.73 -1.33
N GLU A 23 18.80 20.37 -0.34
CA GLU A 23 20.24 20.15 -0.55
C GLU A 23 20.39 19.06 -1.62
N GLU A 24 20.90 19.45 -2.79
CA GLU A 24 21.24 18.54 -3.87
C GLU A 24 22.67 18.09 -3.72
N ILE A 25 22.92 16.83 -3.97
CA ILE A 25 24.25 16.22 -3.91
C ILE A 25 24.54 15.47 -5.20
N TRP A 26 25.79 15.39 -5.54
CA TRP A 26 26.27 14.53 -6.61
C TRP A 26 26.58 13.14 -6.06
N VAL A 27 26.16 12.12 -6.81
CA VAL A 27 26.36 10.72 -6.48
C VAL A 27 26.88 9.94 -7.67
N GLN A 28 27.55 8.82 -7.41
CA GLN A 28 28.01 7.89 -8.43
C GLN A 28 27.67 6.46 -8.03
N CYS A 29 27.73 5.54 -8.99
CA CYS A 29 27.56 4.12 -8.73
C CYS A 29 28.60 3.59 -7.74
N SER A 30 28.21 2.69 -6.85
CA SER A 30 29.14 2.04 -5.91
C SER A 30 29.95 0.90 -6.54
N ASP A 31 29.57 0.43 -7.73
CA ASP A 31 30.22 -0.66 -8.45
C ASP A 31 31.21 -0.14 -9.47
N THR A 32 32.49 -0.36 -9.25
CA THR A 32 33.59 0.05 -10.12
C THR A 32 33.57 -0.61 -11.51
N ASN A 33 32.89 -1.74 -11.65
CA ASN A 33 32.75 -2.47 -12.92
C ASN A 33 31.49 -2.07 -13.71
N CYS A 34 30.69 -1.15 -13.17
CA CYS A 34 29.50 -0.66 -13.85
C CYS A 34 29.86 0.29 -14.97
N LYS A 35 29.17 0.23 -16.11
CA LYS A 35 29.32 1.18 -17.22
C LYS A 35 29.11 2.63 -16.78
N ASP A 36 28.21 2.86 -15.80
CA ASP A 36 27.91 4.17 -15.25
C ASP A 36 28.81 4.57 -14.08
N TYR A 37 29.87 3.81 -13.77
CA TYR A 37 30.76 4.13 -12.64
C TYR A 37 31.39 5.53 -12.73
N SER A 38 31.77 5.97 -13.94
CA SER A 38 32.35 7.27 -14.20
C SER A 38 31.33 8.42 -14.28
N ASN A 39 30.01 8.07 -14.32
CA ASN A 39 28.96 9.05 -14.41
C ASN A 39 28.55 9.53 -13.03
N HIS A 40 28.28 10.83 -12.91
CA HIS A 40 27.80 11.45 -11.69
C HIS A 40 26.36 11.91 -11.90
N PHE A 41 25.52 11.63 -10.92
CA PHE A 41 24.10 11.97 -10.94
C PHE A 41 23.78 12.99 -9.86
N GLN A 42 22.96 13.98 -10.19
CA GLN A 42 22.51 14.98 -9.21
C GLN A 42 21.17 14.54 -8.63
N ILE A 43 21.10 14.36 -7.32
CA ILE A 43 19.89 13.97 -6.60
C ILE A 43 19.70 14.80 -5.34
N ARG A 44 18.49 14.86 -4.82
CA ARG A 44 18.24 15.42 -3.49
C ARG A 44 18.87 14.54 -2.42
N LYS A 45 19.62 15.12 -1.50
CA LYS A 45 20.30 14.38 -0.41
C LYS A 45 19.35 13.48 0.38
N ALA A 46 18.14 13.97 0.66
CA ALA A 46 17.11 13.20 1.36
C ALA A 46 16.64 11.94 0.58
N SER A 47 16.85 11.91 -0.74
CA SER A 47 16.46 10.78 -1.60
C SER A 47 17.58 9.75 -1.80
N LEU A 48 18.79 9.99 -1.32
CA LEU A 48 19.95 9.11 -1.58
C LEU A 48 19.68 7.63 -1.25
N ARG A 49 19.08 7.37 -0.09
CA ARG A 49 18.75 6.01 0.37
C ARG A 49 17.70 5.27 -0.47
N PHE A 50 17.00 5.99 -1.36
CA PHE A 50 15.94 5.46 -2.22
C PHE A 50 16.32 5.40 -3.69
N ARG A 51 17.57 5.76 -4.03
CA ARG A 51 18.02 5.82 -5.41
C ARG A 51 19.15 4.83 -5.66
N VAL A 52 19.09 4.20 -6.82
CA VAL A 52 20.10 3.24 -7.27
C VAL A 52 20.63 3.61 -8.64
N CYS A 53 21.76 3.05 -9.01
CA CYS A 53 22.34 3.22 -10.34
C CYS A 53 21.40 2.72 -11.43
N PRO A 54 21.11 3.49 -12.48
CA PRO A 54 20.20 3.07 -13.55
C PRO A 54 20.70 1.86 -14.33
N GLU A 55 21.99 1.65 -14.42
CA GLU A 55 22.59 0.56 -15.20
C GLU A 55 22.65 -0.77 -14.41
N CYS A 56 23.29 -0.76 -13.22
CA CYS A 56 23.53 -2.00 -12.47
C CYS A 56 22.69 -2.15 -11.19
N ARG A 57 21.83 -1.19 -10.90
CA ARG A 57 20.92 -1.15 -9.75
C ARG A 57 21.58 -1.21 -8.35
N LYS A 58 22.88 -1.10 -8.27
CA LYS A 58 23.59 -0.98 -6.98
C LYS A 58 23.45 0.43 -6.39
N GLU A 59 23.75 0.53 -5.11
CA GLU A 59 23.68 1.79 -4.37
C GLU A 59 24.46 2.92 -5.04
N LEU A 60 23.92 4.13 -4.91
CA LEU A 60 24.62 5.36 -5.24
C LEU A 60 25.34 5.92 -4.00
N LYS A 61 26.57 6.38 -4.17
CA LYS A 61 27.36 6.99 -3.09
C LYS A 61 27.63 8.46 -3.38
N PRO A 62 27.66 9.32 -2.36
CA PRO A 62 28.06 10.72 -2.54
C PRO A 62 29.45 10.82 -3.16
N VAL A 63 29.61 11.70 -4.13
CA VAL A 63 30.88 11.95 -4.78
C VAL A 63 31.77 12.77 -3.86
N LYS A 64 33.02 12.29 -3.65
CA LYS A 64 34.10 13.04 -2.97
C LYS A 64 35.14 13.38 -4.01
N GLY A 65 35.23 14.65 -4.41
CA GLY A 65 36.23 15.11 -5.37
C GLY A 65 35.66 15.84 -6.59
N LYS A 66 36.40 15.84 -7.71
CA LYS A 66 35.98 16.54 -8.94
C LYS A 66 34.77 15.87 -9.55
N ILE A 67 33.75 16.66 -9.83
CA ILE A 67 32.49 16.23 -10.44
C ILE A 67 32.69 16.17 -11.97
N ASN A 68 32.24 15.11 -12.60
CA ASN A 68 32.15 15.01 -14.05
C ASN A 68 30.70 15.29 -14.50
N PRO A 69 30.36 16.50 -14.95
CA PRO A 69 28.97 16.89 -15.27
C PRO A 69 28.48 16.37 -16.62
N ASN A 70 29.28 15.62 -17.40
CA ASN A 70 28.95 15.20 -18.76
C ASN A 70 27.94 14.03 -18.84
N SER A 71 27.37 13.61 -17.74
CA SER A 71 26.30 12.60 -17.79
C SER A 71 24.94 13.27 -18.03
N GLN A 72 24.55 13.41 -19.29
CA GLN A 72 23.24 13.92 -19.68
C GLN A 72 22.09 12.90 -19.48
N ASN A 73 22.20 11.95 -18.57
CA ASN A 73 21.12 11.02 -18.28
C ASN A 73 20.62 11.15 -16.85
N SER A 74 19.64 12.04 -16.68
CA SER A 74 18.98 12.33 -15.39
C SER A 74 17.99 11.25 -14.92
N ASN A 75 17.98 10.07 -15.51
CA ASN A 75 17.08 8.98 -15.14
C ASN A 75 17.68 8.10 -14.04
N VAL A 76 17.86 8.68 -12.85
CA VAL A 76 18.04 7.89 -11.64
C VAL A 76 16.72 7.20 -11.32
N VAL A 77 16.68 5.88 -11.47
CA VAL A 77 15.47 5.09 -11.35
C VAL A 77 15.09 4.93 -9.89
N ASP A 78 13.80 5.05 -9.58
CA ASP A 78 13.26 4.64 -8.27
C ASP A 78 13.40 3.12 -8.09
N PRO A 79 13.77 2.63 -6.91
CA PRO A 79 14.03 1.20 -6.66
C PRO A 79 12.83 0.26 -6.82
N LYS A 80 11.76 0.68 -7.49
CA LYS A 80 10.48 -0.04 -7.56
C LYS A 80 10.33 -1.05 -8.70
N GLU A 81 11.34 -1.22 -9.58
CA GLU A 81 11.19 -2.08 -10.78
C GLU A 81 12.30 -3.12 -10.94
N ASP A 82 12.66 -3.88 -9.92
CA ASP A 82 13.50 -5.06 -10.15
C ASP A 82 12.93 -6.31 -9.51
N LYS A 83 12.39 -7.15 -10.37
CA LYS A 83 12.32 -8.58 -10.15
C LYS A 83 13.70 -9.15 -10.47
N GLU A 84 14.55 -9.34 -9.48
CA GLU A 84 15.42 -10.48 -9.27
C GLU A 84 16.36 -10.24 -8.11
N ASN A 85 16.24 -11.12 -7.12
CA ASN A 85 17.24 -11.47 -6.11
C ASN A 85 17.82 -10.39 -5.19
N LYS A 86 16.96 -9.66 -4.45
CA LYS A 86 17.25 -9.25 -3.06
C LYS A 86 15.98 -9.49 -2.25
N ARG A 87 16.10 -10.20 -1.13
CA ARG A 87 15.08 -10.32 -0.08
C ARG A 87 14.76 -8.93 0.50
N SER A 88 14.12 -8.09 -0.28
CA SER A 88 13.45 -6.91 0.23
C SER A 88 12.12 -7.41 0.77
N GLY A 89 11.94 -7.35 2.08
CA GLY A 89 10.70 -7.77 2.71
C GLY A 89 9.51 -7.10 2.02
N SER A 90 8.51 -7.87 1.62
CA SER A 90 7.26 -7.31 1.13
C SER A 90 6.44 -6.81 2.32
N PHE A 91 5.60 -5.81 2.09
CA PHE A 91 4.71 -5.27 3.11
C PHE A 91 3.33 -4.98 2.52
N GLY A 92 2.34 -4.93 3.39
CA GLY A 92 0.96 -4.64 3.05
C GLY A 92 0.10 -4.49 4.29
N SER A 93 -1.18 -4.62 4.09
CA SER A 93 -2.19 -4.58 5.13
C SER A 93 -2.86 -5.94 5.28
N GLY A 94 -3.50 -6.15 6.41
CA GLY A 94 -4.38 -7.28 6.66
C GLY A 94 -5.40 -6.91 7.70
N PHE A 95 -6.35 -7.80 7.95
CA PHE A 95 -7.38 -7.55 8.95
C PHE A 95 -7.84 -8.83 9.62
N PHE A 96 -8.20 -8.72 10.89
CA PHE A 96 -8.78 -9.82 11.64
C PHE A 96 -10.17 -10.18 11.13
N VAL A 97 -10.43 -11.48 10.96
CA VAL A 97 -11.72 -12.05 10.52
C VAL A 97 -12.38 -12.90 11.60
N THR A 98 -11.68 -13.18 12.68
CA THR A 98 -12.21 -13.86 13.87
C THR A 98 -11.60 -13.28 15.15
N ASP A 99 -12.25 -13.51 16.28
CA ASP A 99 -11.72 -13.19 17.62
C ASP A 99 -10.55 -14.08 18.05
N LYS A 100 -10.24 -15.13 17.29
CA LYS A 100 -9.19 -16.11 17.57
C LYS A 100 -7.86 -15.79 16.88
N GLY A 101 -7.70 -14.59 16.27
CA GLY A 101 -6.46 -14.17 15.67
C GLY A 101 -6.21 -14.67 14.25
N HIS A 102 -7.27 -14.98 13.48
CA HIS A 102 -7.16 -15.23 12.06
C HIS A 102 -7.19 -13.91 11.30
N ILE A 103 -6.26 -13.74 10.37
CA ILE A 103 -6.03 -12.52 9.59
C ILE A 103 -6.11 -12.87 8.10
N ILE A 104 -6.82 -12.07 7.32
CA ILE A 104 -6.79 -12.08 5.85
C ILE A 104 -5.86 -10.98 5.35
N THR A 105 -5.09 -11.33 4.32
CA THR A 105 -4.26 -10.40 3.53
C THR A 105 -4.18 -10.90 2.08
N ASN A 106 -3.46 -10.20 1.21
CA ASN A 106 -3.13 -10.73 -0.10
C ASN A 106 -1.97 -11.73 -0.04
N TYR A 107 -1.99 -12.71 -0.94
CA TYR A 107 -0.91 -13.69 -1.05
C TYR A 107 0.43 -13.03 -1.38
N HIS A 108 0.46 -12.09 -2.34
CA HIS A 108 1.69 -11.40 -2.74
C HIS A 108 2.35 -10.57 -1.61
N VAL A 109 1.62 -10.27 -0.52
CA VAL A 109 2.17 -9.59 0.66
C VAL A 109 3.03 -10.54 1.50
N VAL A 110 2.73 -11.84 1.47
CA VAL A 110 3.33 -12.84 2.36
C VAL A 110 4.03 -13.97 1.62
N ASN A 111 4.02 -13.96 0.27
CA ASN A 111 4.69 -14.98 -0.51
C ASN A 111 6.20 -14.97 -0.23
N ASP A 112 6.82 -16.14 -0.37
CA ASP A 112 8.26 -16.39 -0.24
C ASP A 112 8.88 -16.06 1.14
N SER A 113 8.05 -15.93 2.19
CA SER A 113 8.53 -15.66 3.53
C SER A 113 8.11 -16.71 4.55
N ASN A 114 9.11 -17.19 5.28
CA ASN A 114 8.91 -18.00 6.48
C ASN A 114 8.78 -17.17 7.76
N ASN A 115 8.95 -15.85 7.67
CA ASN A 115 8.95 -14.94 8.81
C ASN A 115 7.97 -13.79 8.60
N ILE A 116 6.67 -14.10 8.74
CA ILE A 116 5.59 -13.15 8.60
C ILE A 116 5.33 -12.49 9.96
N LYS A 117 5.36 -11.16 9.97
CA LYS A 117 5.08 -10.34 11.16
C LYS A 117 4.00 -9.32 10.87
N PHE A 118 3.33 -8.87 11.90
CA PHE A 118 2.43 -7.73 11.84
C PHE A 118 2.55 -6.88 13.11
N LEU A 119 2.11 -5.65 13.02
CA LEU A 119 2.08 -4.73 14.17
C LEU A 119 0.69 -4.75 14.80
N TYR A 120 0.68 -4.92 16.11
CA TYR A 120 -0.52 -4.88 16.92
C TYR A 120 -0.22 -4.13 18.23
N ASN A 121 -0.90 -2.99 18.46
CA ASN A 121 -0.63 -2.08 19.57
C ASN A 121 0.87 -1.71 19.67
N ASP A 122 1.48 -1.35 18.53
CA ASP A 122 2.91 -1.00 18.38
C ASP A 122 3.91 -2.13 18.69
N GLU A 123 3.43 -3.34 18.93
CA GLU A 123 4.28 -4.51 19.13
C GLU A 123 4.36 -5.38 17.86
N GLU A 124 5.56 -5.93 17.61
CA GLU A 124 5.75 -6.94 16.55
C GLU A 124 5.19 -8.29 17.01
N VAL A 125 4.29 -8.85 16.21
CA VAL A 125 3.67 -10.15 16.47
C VAL A 125 3.91 -11.09 15.30
N ASP A 126 4.32 -12.31 15.59
CA ASP A 126 4.48 -13.37 14.59
C ASP A 126 3.13 -13.89 14.11
N ALA A 127 3.03 -14.14 12.80
CA ALA A 127 1.92 -14.85 12.20
C ALA A 127 2.41 -16.04 11.38
N LYS A 128 1.59 -17.10 11.34
CA LYS A 128 1.85 -18.27 10.51
C LYS A 128 0.89 -18.29 9.34
N LEU A 129 1.39 -18.57 8.14
CA LEU A 129 0.56 -18.85 6.97
C LEU A 129 -0.18 -20.18 7.20
N VAL A 130 -1.52 -20.13 7.12
CA VAL A 130 -2.40 -21.30 7.28
C VAL A 130 -2.82 -21.85 5.93
N ALA A 131 -3.21 -20.95 5.02
CA ALA A 131 -3.64 -21.26 3.66
C ALA A 131 -3.41 -20.07 2.73
N SER A 132 -3.26 -20.36 1.45
CA SER A 132 -3.19 -19.34 0.41
C SER A 132 -3.89 -19.79 -0.87
N ASP A 133 -4.41 -18.80 -1.61
CA ASP A 133 -4.93 -18.97 -2.95
C ASP A 133 -4.23 -17.96 -3.87
N HIS A 134 -3.38 -18.49 -4.75
CA HIS A 134 -2.57 -17.68 -5.66
C HIS A 134 -3.40 -17.02 -6.77
N GLN A 135 -4.49 -17.67 -7.21
CA GLN A 135 -5.35 -17.14 -8.28
C GLN A 135 -6.21 -15.98 -7.78
N LEU A 136 -6.76 -16.13 -6.59
CA LEU A 136 -7.52 -15.08 -5.92
C LEU A 136 -6.60 -14.02 -5.29
N ASP A 137 -5.31 -14.34 -5.10
CA ASP A 137 -4.35 -13.49 -4.37
C ASP A 137 -4.77 -13.29 -2.90
N LEU A 138 -5.17 -14.37 -2.23
CA LEU A 138 -5.58 -14.39 -0.82
C LEU A 138 -4.63 -15.23 0.03
N ALA A 139 -4.40 -14.79 1.25
CA ALA A 139 -3.70 -15.56 2.29
C ALA A 139 -4.43 -15.46 3.62
N LEU A 140 -4.50 -16.59 4.32
CA LEU A 140 -5.01 -16.74 5.67
C LEU A 140 -3.85 -16.92 6.62
N LEU A 141 -3.72 -16.01 7.57
CA LEU A 141 -2.71 -16.07 8.61
C LEU A 141 -3.35 -16.42 9.97
N LYS A 142 -2.54 -16.99 10.85
CA LYS A 142 -2.89 -17.28 12.24
C LYS A 142 -1.87 -16.67 13.19
N SER A 143 -2.36 -15.90 14.16
CA SER A 143 -1.57 -15.35 15.26
C SER A 143 -2.06 -15.86 16.62
N LYS A 144 -1.28 -15.56 17.68
CA LYS A 144 -1.65 -15.84 19.08
C LYS A 144 -2.60 -14.77 19.64
N ILE A 145 -2.79 -13.65 18.94
CA ILE A 145 -3.61 -12.54 19.40
C ILE A 145 -5.09 -12.96 19.44
N LYS A 146 -5.75 -12.65 20.56
CA LYS A 146 -7.20 -12.70 20.69
C LYS A 146 -7.72 -11.28 20.52
N ASN A 147 -8.35 -10.98 19.38
CA ASN A 147 -8.87 -9.65 19.09
C ASN A 147 -10.40 -9.67 19.03
N LYS A 148 -11.04 -8.93 19.93
CA LYS A 148 -12.50 -8.80 19.94
C LYS A 148 -13.02 -7.96 18.76
N SER A 149 -12.18 -7.10 18.20
CA SER A 149 -12.48 -6.32 17.00
C SER A 149 -12.02 -7.07 15.75
N TYR A 150 -12.96 -7.53 14.94
CA TYR A 150 -12.69 -8.19 13.68
C TYR A 150 -13.77 -7.82 12.65
N ILE A 151 -13.40 -7.80 11.38
CA ILE A 151 -14.31 -7.42 10.30
C ILE A 151 -15.32 -8.53 10.06
N LYS A 152 -16.60 -8.15 10.07
CA LYS A 152 -17.74 -9.04 9.83
C LYS A 152 -18.23 -8.89 8.40
N PHE A 153 -18.81 -9.93 7.88
CA PHE A 153 -19.29 -10.01 6.49
C PHE A 153 -20.65 -9.34 6.30
N SER A 154 -20.93 -8.93 5.06
CA SER A 154 -22.27 -8.53 4.62
C SER A 154 -23.06 -9.75 4.16
N ASN A 155 -24.38 -9.75 4.44
CA ASN A 155 -25.32 -10.70 3.83
C ASN A 155 -25.74 -10.29 2.41
N LYS A 156 -25.33 -9.09 1.97
CA LYS A 156 -25.69 -8.52 0.67
C LYS A 156 -24.50 -8.57 -0.27
N SER A 157 -24.75 -8.86 -1.53
CA SER A 157 -23.75 -8.70 -2.59
C SER A 157 -23.43 -7.22 -2.80
N PRO A 158 -22.20 -6.88 -3.22
CA PRO A 158 -21.82 -5.51 -3.55
C PRO A 158 -22.68 -4.97 -4.71
N GLN A 159 -22.93 -3.66 -4.71
CA GLN A 159 -23.72 -2.96 -5.72
C GLN A 159 -22.92 -1.82 -6.33
N LYS A 160 -23.23 -1.47 -7.61
CA LYS A 160 -22.67 -0.25 -8.23
C LYS A 160 -23.12 0.98 -7.44
N ALA A 161 -22.25 1.99 -7.38
CA ALA A 161 -22.43 3.22 -6.61
C ALA A 161 -22.55 3.02 -5.08
N GLN A 162 -22.26 1.80 -4.57
CA GLN A 162 -22.21 1.56 -3.13
C GLN A 162 -21.04 2.35 -2.52
N ASN A 163 -21.31 3.14 -1.48
CA ASN A 163 -20.28 3.87 -0.73
C ASN A 163 -19.44 2.90 0.11
N ILE A 164 -18.13 3.01 -0.03
CA ILE A 164 -17.16 2.15 0.64
C ILE A 164 -16.07 2.94 1.35
N LEU A 165 -15.40 2.28 2.30
CA LEU A 165 -14.14 2.72 2.90
C LEU A 165 -13.08 1.64 2.66
N VAL A 166 -11.88 2.07 2.30
CA VAL A 166 -10.69 1.23 2.22
C VAL A 166 -9.76 1.61 3.35
N ALA A 167 -9.31 0.64 4.13
CA ALA A 167 -8.37 0.88 5.22
C ALA A 167 -7.05 0.13 4.99
N GLY A 168 -5.92 0.76 5.35
CA GLY A 168 -4.62 0.16 5.19
C GLY A 168 -3.47 1.10 5.56
N PHE A 169 -2.25 0.61 5.33
CA PHE A 169 -1.00 1.31 5.65
C PHE A 169 -0.22 1.59 4.36
N PRO A 170 -0.63 2.63 3.58
CA PRO A 170 0.02 2.96 2.33
C PRO A 170 1.49 3.35 2.59
N PHE A 171 2.38 2.82 1.75
CA PHE A 171 3.82 3.03 1.82
C PHE A 171 4.48 2.55 3.13
N GLY A 172 3.77 1.75 3.93
CA GLY A 172 4.25 1.22 5.20
C GLY A 172 4.58 2.31 6.22
N LYS A 173 5.37 1.96 7.23
CA LYS A 173 5.82 2.91 8.26
C LYS A 173 6.78 4.00 7.78
N VAL A 174 7.18 3.99 6.52
CA VAL A 174 8.11 5.00 5.96
C VAL A 174 7.47 6.39 5.94
N ILE A 175 6.16 6.48 5.76
CA ILE A 175 5.44 7.76 5.68
C ILE A 175 4.69 8.07 6.97
N SER A 176 4.02 7.08 7.57
CA SER A 176 3.22 7.28 8.79
C SER A 176 2.87 5.94 9.42
N ASP A 177 2.90 5.86 10.75
CA ASP A 177 2.48 4.69 11.52
C ASP A 177 0.95 4.56 11.62
N ASP A 178 0.22 5.60 11.21
CA ASP A 178 -1.22 5.71 11.36
C ASP A 178 -1.97 4.99 10.24
N LEU A 179 -3.07 4.30 10.58
CA LEU A 179 -3.98 3.70 9.61
C LEU A 179 -4.60 4.78 8.72
N LYS A 180 -4.53 4.60 7.42
CA LYS A 180 -5.21 5.47 6.46
C LYS A 180 -6.53 4.87 6.03
N VAL A 181 -7.57 5.71 6.03
CA VAL A 181 -8.91 5.34 5.57
C VAL A 181 -9.29 6.26 4.41
N THR A 182 -9.54 5.67 3.24
CA THR A 182 -9.98 6.40 2.04
C THR A 182 -11.41 6.00 1.68
N GLY A 183 -12.21 6.97 1.24
CA GLY A 183 -13.59 6.75 0.81
C GLY A 183 -13.72 6.75 -0.71
N GLY A 184 -14.73 6.04 -1.21
CA GLY A 184 -15.09 5.99 -2.62
C GLY A 184 -16.35 5.17 -2.85
N ILE A 185 -16.58 4.79 -4.11
CA ILE A 185 -17.70 3.94 -4.52
C ILE A 185 -17.24 2.74 -5.34
N ILE A 186 -18.12 1.76 -5.49
CA ILE A 186 -17.94 0.65 -6.43
C ILE A 186 -18.38 1.12 -7.82
N ASN A 187 -17.45 1.16 -8.78
CA ASN A 187 -17.71 1.60 -10.16
C ASN A 187 -18.21 0.47 -11.04
N SER A 188 -17.64 -0.73 -10.87
CA SER A 188 -17.99 -1.92 -11.66
C SER A 188 -18.00 -3.17 -10.77
N LEU A 189 -18.93 -4.10 -11.05
CA LEU A 189 -19.00 -5.39 -10.37
C LEU A 189 -18.09 -6.47 -10.99
N LYS A 190 -17.25 -6.06 -11.95
CA LYS A 190 -16.23 -6.90 -12.58
C LYS A 190 -14.88 -6.22 -12.52
N GLY A 191 -13.85 -7.02 -12.39
CA GLY A 191 -12.46 -6.60 -12.52
C GLY A 191 -12.01 -6.49 -13.97
N GLY A 192 -10.72 -6.24 -14.18
CA GLY A 192 -10.10 -6.23 -15.50
C GLY A 192 -10.32 -7.56 -16.23
N GLY A 193 -10.48 -7.51 -17.58
CA GLY A 193 -10.74 -8.71 -18.37
C GLY A 193 -12.07 -9.41 -18.06
N ASN A 194 -13.08 -8.69 -17.54
CA ASN A 194 -14.35 -9.25 -17.08
C ASN A 194 -14.26 -10.22 -15.90
N ASP A 195 -13.20 -10.13 -15.08
CA ASP A 195 -13.02 -10.94 -13.88
C ASP A 195 -14.20 -10.77 -12.92
N THR A 196 -14.96 -11.83 -12.71
CA THR A 196 -16.14 -11.84 -11.83
C THR A 196 -15.81 -12.00 -10.35
N THR A 197 -14.57 -12.35 -10.01
CA THR A 197 -14.09 -12.50 -8.62
C THR A 197 -13.75 -11.15 -7.99
N ARG A 198 -13.62 -10.10 -8.79
CA ARG A 198 -13.24 -8.74 -8.39
C ARG A 198 -14.31 -7.73 -8.75
N PHE A 199 -14.19 -6.55 -8.16
CA PHE A 199 -14.92 -5.35 -8.52
C PHE A 199 -13.95 -4.16 -8.64
N GLN A 200 -14.34 -3.13 -9.38
CA GLN A 200 -13.60 -1.88 -9.53
C GLN A 200 -14.14 -0.82 -8.59
N LEU A 201 -13.25 0.02 -8.06
CA LEU A 201 -13.57 1.13 -7.15
C LEU A 201 -12.74 2.38 -7.51
N ASP A 202 -13.20 3.55 -7.07
CA ASP A 202 -12.52 4.83 -7.25
C ASP A 202 -11.81 5.34 -5.98
N ALA A 203 -12.00 4.67 -4.84
CA ALA A 203 -11.22 5.00 -3.65
C ALA A 203 -9.72 4.85 -3.95
N THR A 204 -8.91 5.77 -3.45
CA THR A 204 -7.45 5.71 -3.62
C THR A 204 -6.87 4.48 -2.93
N VAL A 205 -6.19 3.65 -3.70
CA VAL A 205 -5.48 2.45 -3.21
C VAL A 205 -4.02 2.54 -3.62
N ASN A 206 -3.13 2.73 -2.66
CA ASN A 206 -1.69 2.86 -2.86
C ASN A 206 -0.94 1.58 -2.45
N PRO A 207 0.32 1.37 -2.91
CA PRO A 207 1.16 0.30 -2.40
C PRO A 207 1.20 0.29 -0.87
N GLY A 208 0.94 -0.87 -0.26
CA GLY A 208 0.76 -1.03 1.18
C GLY A 208 -0.69 -1.15 1.63
N ASN A 209 -1.68 -0.66 0.84
CA ASN A 209 -3.09 -0.94 1.10
C ASN A 209 -3.50 -2.37 0.69
N SER A 210 -2.69 -3.06 -0.13
CA SER A 210 -2.92 -4.46 -0.52
C SER A 210 -3.16 -5.33 0.69
N GLY A 211 -4.22 -6.14 0.65
CA GLY A 211 -4.66 -7.00 1.74
C GLY A 211 -5.54 -6.32 2.78
N GLY A 212 -5.67 -4.99 2.73
CA GLY A 212 -6.55 -4.24 3.64
C GLY A 212 -8.03 -4.43 3.34
N PRO A 213 -8.92 -4.23 4.33
CA PRO A 213 -10.35 -4.40 4.17
C PRO A 213 -10.97 -3.26 3.35
N ILE A 214 -11.91 -3.64 2.48
CA ILE A 214 -12.87 -2.73 1.86
C ILE A 214 -14.21 -3.00 2.53
N VAL A 215 -14.78 -2.00 3.19
CA VAL A 215 -16.04 -2.14 3.93
C VAL A 215 -17.12 -1.20 3.41
N ASP A 216 -18.36 -1.58 3.57
CA ASP A 216 -19.50 -0.71 3.36
C ASP A 216 -19.46 0.46 4.34
N LYS A 217 -19.57 1.68 3.85
CA LYS A 217 -19.41 2.90 4.66
C LYS A 217 -20.45 3.04 5.78
N LEU A 218 -21.66 2.50 5.60
CA LEU A 218 -22.73 2.62 6.58
C LEU A 218 -22.68 1.50 7.62
N SER A 219 -22.50 0.26 7.15
CA SER A 219 -22.58 -0.91 8.02
C SER A 219 -21.20 -1.36 8.56
N GLY A 220 -20.10 -0.99 7.93
CA GLY A 220 -18.76 -1.51 8.22
C GLY A 220 -18.61 -3.01 7.94
N SER A 221 -19.51 -3.58 7.15
CA SER A 221 -19.42 -4.98 6.72
C SER A 221 -18.39 -5.14 5.61
N LEU A 222 -17.68 -6.25 5.58
CA LEU A 222 -16.72 -6.55 4.52
C LEU A 222 -17.43 -6.62 3.16
N VAL A 223 -16.91 -5.85 2.22
CA VAL A 223 -17.29 -5.83 0.80
C VAL A 223 -16.21 -6.52 -0.04
N GLY A 224 -14.94 -6.38 0.36
CA GLY A 224 -13.83 -7.01 -0.33
C GLY A 224 -12.48 -6.76 0.32
N VAL A 225 -11.42 -7.18 -0.37
CA VAL A 225 -10.00 -7.00 -0.01
C VAL A 225 -9.32 -6.16 -1.06
N ALA A 226 -8.61 -5.11 -0.67
CA ALA A 226 -7.94 -4.19 -1.57
C ALA A 226 -6.75 -4.87 -2.28
N VAL A 227 -6.59 -4.61 -3.59
CA VAL A 227 -5.47 -5.11 -4.42
C VAL A 227 -4.88 -3.97 -5.22
N THR A 228 -3.58 -3.69 -5.03
CA THR A 228 -2.87 -2.59 -5.72
C THR A 228 -2.09 -3.03 -6.96
N LYS A 229 -1.76 -4.33 -7.07
CA LYS A 229 -0.74 -4.82 -8.01
C LYS A 229 -1.22 -5.06 -9.45
N LEU A 230 -2.54 -5.18 -9.68
CA LEU A 230 -3.07 -5.64 -10.97
C LEU A 230 -3.28 -4.56 -12.03
N ASN A 231 -3.19 -3.28 -11.65
CA ASN A 231 -3.65 -2.20 -12.53
C ASN A 231 -2.62 -1.69 -13.53
N LYS A 232 -1.40 -1.50 -13.09
CA LYS A 232 -0.40 -0.81 -13.92
C LYS A 232 0.08 -1.67 -15.07
N ASP A 233 0.30 -2.96 -14.82
CA ASP A 233 0.83 -3.88 -15.84
C ASP A 233 -0.23 -4.20 -16.92
N PHE A 234 -1.50 -4.37 -16.53
CA PHE A 234 -2.58 -4.69 -17.49
C PHE A 234 -2.92 -3.50 -18.38
N THR A 235 -3.10 -2.30 -17.83
CA THR A 235 -3.44 -1.12 -18.62
C THR A 235 -2.29 -0.67 -19.50
N LYS A 236 -1.05 -0.77 -19.03
CA LYS A 236 0.15 -0.48 -19.80
C LYS A 236 0.37 -1.49 -20.93
N ALA A 237 0.14 -2.78 -20.68
CA ALA A 237 0.25 -3.83 -21.70
C ALA A 237 -0.89 -3.77 -22.75
N ALA A 238 -2.12 -3.45 -22.32
CA ALA A 238 -3.29 -3.45 -23.19
C ALA A 238 -3.50 -2.15 -23.97
N PHE A 239 -3.13 -0.99 -23.38
CA PHE A 239 -3.46 0.33 -23.93
C PHE A 239 -2.28 1.28 -24.05
N GLY A 240 -1.08 0.88 -23.64
CA GLY A 240 0.13 1.72 -23.68
C GLY A 240 0.13 2.88 -22.68
N VAL A 241 -0.91 2.99 -21.83
CA VAL A 241 -1.06 4.04 -20.83
C VAL A 241 -1.36 3.42 -19.45
N GLU A 242 -0.82 4.03 -18.40
CA GLU A 242 -1.20 3.67 -17.04
C GLU A 242 -2.61 4.22 -16.77
N GLY A 243 -3.58 3.32 -16.50
CA GLY A 243 -4.93 3.75 -16.13
C GLY A 243 -4.90 4.50 -14.80
N GLU A 244 -5.24 5.77 -14.80
CA GLU A 244 -5.44 6.54 -13.59
C GLU A 244 -6.71 6.06 -12.86
N ASN A 245 -6.62 5.90 -11.52
CA ASN A 245 -7.76 5.59 -10.63
C ASN A 245 -8.52 4.28 -10.90
N THR A 246 -7.88 3.27 -11.49
CA THR A 246 -8.50 1.96 -11.69
C THR A 246 -8.04 0.99 -10.59
N ASN A 247 -8.69 1.05 -9.43
CA ASN A 247 -8.38 0.17 -8.29
C ASN A 247 -9.36 -1.00 -8.22
N TYR A 248 -8.93 -2.12 -7.67
CA TYR A 248 -9.75 -3.32 -7.59
C TYR A 248 -9.83 -3.87 -6.16
N GLY A 249 -10.94 -4.56 -5.88
CA GLY A 249 -11.12 -5.34 -4.67
C GLY A 249 -11.53 -6.77 -5.01
N ILE A 250 -10.98 -7.76 -4.30
CA ILE A 250 -11.45 -9.14 -4.32
C ILE A 250 -12.78 -9.16 -3.56
N LYS A 251 -13.83 -9.73 -4.14
CA LYS A 251 -15.17 -9.74 -3.52
C LYS A 251 -15.18 -10.49 -2.20
N ALA A 252 -15.95 -9.99 -1.23
CA ALA A 252 -16.14 -10.65 0.06
C ALA A 252 -16.71 -12.08 -0.06
N SER A 253 -17.47 -12.39 -1.14
CA SER A 253 -17.91 -13.75 -1.42
C SER A 253 -16.74 -14.72 -1.63
N GLN A 254 -15.71 -14.30 -2.38
CA GLN A 254 -14.50 -15.10 -2.61
C GLN A 254 -13.71 -15.31 -1.31
N VAL A 255 -13.62 -14.26 -0.47
CA VAL A 255 -13.00 -14.36 0.86
C VAL A 255 -13.77 -15.32 1.75
N LYS A 256 -15.11 -15.26 1.73
CA LYS A 256 -15.99 -16.17 2.47
C LYS A 256 -15.76 -17.63 2.04
N ASP A 257 -15.81 -17.91 0.74
CA ASP A 257 -15.62 -19.25 0.19
C ASP A 257 -14.23 -19.80 0.54
N PHE A 258 -13.20 -18.95 0.46
CA PHE A 258 -11.83 -19.29 0.86
C PHE A 258 -11.72 -19.62 2.36
N LEU A 259 -12.37 -18.86 3.24
CA LEU A 259 -12.40 -19.14 4.69
C LEU A 259 -13.16 -20.42 5.02
N GLU A 260 -14.33 -20.65 4.41
CA GLU A 260 -15.15 -21.85 4.61
C GLU A 260 -14.42 -23.12 4.13
N ALA A 261 -13.69 -23.05 3.00
CA ALA A 261 -12.83 -24.13 2.52
C ALA A 261 -11.70 -24.48 3.52
N ASN A 262 -11.31 -23.51 4.36
CA ASN A 262 -10.33 -23.70 5.44
C ASN A 262 -10.96 -23.91 6.84
N ASN A 263 -12.20 -24.38 6.89
CA ASN A 263 -12.96 -24.69 8.10
C ASN A 263 -13.20 -23.50 9.05
N LEU A 264 -13.20 -22.28 8.52
CA LEU A 264 -13.52 -21.07 9.27
C LEU A 264 -14.91 -20.55 8.93
N LYS A 265 -15.78 -20.47 9.92
CA LYS A 265 -17.10 -19.86 9.76
C LYS A 265 -17.00 -18.34 9.84
N VAL A 266 -17.63 -17.66 8.90
CA VAL A 266 -17.70 -16.21 8.89
C VAL A 266 -18.79 -15.68 9.83
N SER A 267 -18.58 -14.49 10.38
CA SER A 267 -19.56 -13.78 11.20
C SER A 267 -20.19 -12.64 10.40
N PHE A 268 -21.47 -12.41 10.60
CA PHE A 268 -22.21 -11.34 9.93
C PHE A 268 -22.41 -10.12 10.84
N LYS A 269 -22.40 -8.92 10.25
CA LYS A 269 -22.54 -7.65 10.99
C LYS A 269 -23.97 -7.50 11.53
N LYS A 270 -24.08 -7.22 12.85
CA LYS A 270 -25.36 -6.99 13.55
C LYS A 270 -25.39 -5.67 14.34
N SER A 271 -24.28 -4.95 14.47
CA SER A 271 -24.15 -3.74 15.29
C SER A 271 -23.90 -2.50 14.44
N LYS A 272 -24.11 -1.31 15.01
CA LYS A 272 -23.68 -0.06 14.36
C LYS A 272 -22.18 -0.09 14.09
N PHE A 273 -21.78 0.44 12.95
CA PHE A 273 -20.39 0.62 12.58
C PHE A 273 -19.78 1.83 13.32
N LYS A 274 -18.56 1.64 13.78
CA LYS A 274 -17.69 2.72 14.27
C LYS A 274 -16.36 2.62 13.53
N ILE A 275 -15.73 3.77 13.27
CA ILE A 275 -14.43 3.80 12.60
C ILE A 275 -13.37 3.06 13.43
N SER A 276 -13.47 3.10 14.76
CA SER A 276 -12.60 2.35 15.67
C SER A 276 -12.69 0.82 15.49
N ASP A 277 -13.79 0.29 14.94
CA ASP A 277 -13.88 -1.14 14.59
C ASP A 277 -12.86 -1.47 13.48
N LEU A 278 -12.67 -0.53 12.53
CA LEU A 278 -11.72 -0.66 11.43
C LEU A 278 -10.27 -0.51 11.92
N GLU A 279 -10.03 0.51 12.74
CA GLU A 279 -8.72 0.80 13.33
C GLU A 279 -8.21 -0.40 14.16
N ASN A 280 -9.06 -0.94 15.02
CA ASN A 280 -8.70 -2.07 15.89
C ASN A 280 -8.63 -3.42 15.19
N SER A 281 -9.14 -3.54 13.97
CA SER A 281 -9.14 -4.80 13.22
C SER A 281 -8.13 -4.86 12.08
N THR A 282 -7.59 -3.71 11.62
CA THR A 282 -6.65 -3.64 10.50
C THR A 282 -5.22 -3.58 11.02
N VAL A 283 -4.32 -4.32 10.39
CA VAL A 283 -2.92 -4.44 10.81
C VAL A 283 -1.97 -4.22 9.64
N PHE A 284 -0.78 -3.67 9.94
CA PHE A 284 0.34 -3.60 9.02
C PHE A 284 1.09 -4.93 9.03
N ILE A 285 1.25 -5.56 7.86
CA ILE A 285 1.92 -6.84 7.68
C ILE A 285 3.21 -6.62 6.91
N TYR A 286 4.27 -7.32 7.30
CA TYR A 286 5.53 -7.32 6.60
C TYR A 286 6.26 -8.65 6.82
N ASN A 287 7.16 -8.98 5.91
CA ASN A 287 8.06 -10.11 6.05
C ASN A 287 9.52 -9.61 6.15
N LYS A 288 10.33 -10.34 6.88
CA LYS A 288 11.77 -10.07 7.02
C LYS A 288 12.57 -11.13 6.26
#